data_b8cfb7d323095d10a208ccc40d8c0f82
#
_entry.id   b8cfb7d323095d10a208ccc40d8c0f82
#
_cell.length_a   1.000
_cell.length_b   1.000
_cell.length_c   1.000
_cell.angle_alpha   90.00
_cell.angle_beta   90.00
_cell.angle_gamma   90.00
#
_symmetry.space_group_name_H-M   'P 1'
#
loop_
_entity.id
_entity.type
_entity.pdbx_description
1 polymer ?
#
loop_
_entity_poly.entity_id
_entity_poly.type
_entity_poly.pdbx_seq_one_letter_code
_entity_poly.pdbx_strand_id
1 'polypeptide(L)'
;HTGGTLDKFDSIPGYNTKPDLETFKKVVKDVGCAIIGQTSNLAPADKKLYSIRDVVGTVESLPLITSSILSKKIASGLSSLVLDVKVGNGSFNSTIDIARDLSNSLVRVAKGAGLHCEAILTDMNQVLGKSAGHTLEILECIKYIKNDFKDHRLEKITNELISSLLVNIYKISKEEAYNKINTVINNGLAAEKFEMMVAALGGPRNILSSFEKDLINTSVRKDVFCNKEGWIEKIHTRELGLILIELG
;
A
#
# COMPACT_ATOMS: atom_id res chain seq x y z
N HIS A 1 5.15 12.66 -3.46
CA HIS A 1 4.75 13.20 -4.76
C HIS A 1 3.57 12.45 -5.39
N THR A 2 2.97 11.51 -4.70
CA THR A 2 1.68 10.89 -5.02
C THR A 2 0.91 10.72 -3.71
N GLY A 3 -0.42 10.59 -3.78
CA GLY A 3 -1.23 10.29 -2.62
C GLY A 3 -0.87 8.93 -2.00
N GLY A 4 -1.01 8.83 -0.70
CA GLY A 4 -0.82 7.60 0.04
C GLY A 4 -2.01 6.63 -0.10
N THR A 5 -1.92 5.49 0.59
CA THR A 5 -3.02 4.51 0.61
C THR A 5 -4.32 5.12 1.12
N LEU A 6 -4.26 6.01 2.10
CA LEU A 6 -5.46 6.64 2.66
C LEU A 6 -6.16 7.55 1.65
N ASP A 7 -5.40 8.34 0.89
CA ASP A 7 -5.96 9.20 -0.14
C ASP A 7 -6.70 8.38 -1.22
N LYS A 8 -6.21 7.17 -1.51
CA LYS A 8 -6.92 6.24 -2.40
C LYS A 8 -8.23 5.77 -1.78
N PHE A 9 -8.24 5.41 -0.49
CA PHE A 9 -9.45 5.00 0.22
C PHE A 9 -10.44 6.14 0.45
N ASP A 10 -9.97 7.39 0.56
CA ASP A 10 -10.83 8.58 0.61
C ASP A 10 -11.63 8.78 -0.70
N SER A 11 -11.21 8.15 -1.81
CA SER A 11 -11.99 8.11 -3.05
C SER A 11 -13.20 7.17 -2.99
N ILE A 12 -13.31 6.31 -1.98
CA ILE A 12 -14.46 5.44 -1.77
C ILE A 12 -15.54 6.22 -1.00
N PRO A 13 -16.73 6.46 -1.59
CA PRO A 13 -17.77 7.24 -0.94
C PRO A 13 -18.14 6.69 0.45
N GLY A 14 -18.07 7.55 1.47
CA GLY A 14 -18.45 7.21 2.83
C GLY A 14 -17.42 6.38 3.61
N TYR A 15 -16.32 5.94 3.01
CA TYR A 15 -15.29 5.18 3.72
C TYR A 15 -14.58 6.08 4.76
N ASN A 16 -14.56 5.63 5.99
CA ASN A 16 -13.91 6.35 7.08
C ASN A 16 -12.46 5.88 7.27
N THR A 17 -11.52 6.64 6.76
CA THR A 17 -10.08 6.40 6.91
C THR A 17 -9.54 6.72 8.31
N LYS A 18 -10.33 7.39 9.17
CA LYS A 18 -9.93 7.82 10.51
C LYS A 18 -10.98 7.45 11.57
N PRO A 19 -11.36 6.16 11.69
CA PRO A 19 -12.31 5.73 12.71
C PRO A 19 -11.73 5.94 14.13
N ASP A 20 -12.61 5.96 15.12
CA ASP A 20 -12.17 5.87 16.51
C ASP A 20 -11.61 4.47 16.83
N LEU A 21 -10.96 4.36 18.00
CA LEU A 21 -10.28 3.12 18.39
C LEU A 21 -11.27 1.96 18.60
N GLU A 22 -12.47 2.22 19.08
CA GLU A 22 -13.49 1.19 19.35
C GLU A 22 -14.04 0.64 18.02
N THR A 23 -14.35 1.52 17.09
CA THR A 23 -14.73 1.11 15.72
C THR A 23 -13.63 0.29 15.06
N PHE A 24 -12.36 0.73 15.14
CA PHE A 24 -11.22 -0.02 14.60
C PHE A 24 -11.12 -1.42 15.20
N LYS A 25 -11.14 -1.55 16.55
CA LYS A 25 -11.09 -2.84 17.22
C LYS A 25 -12.25 -3.74 16.82
N LYS A 26 -13.46 -3.18 16.72
CA LYS A 26 -14.64 -3.91 16.30
C LYS A 26 -14.48 -4.44 14.88
N VAL A 27 -14.06 -3.59 13.92
CA VAL A 27 -13.86 -4.01 12.53
C VAL A 27 -12.80 -5.11 12.44
N VAL A 28 -11.67 -4.98 13.10
CA VAL A 28 -10.63 -6.03 13.12
C VAL A 28 -11.15 -7.32 13.73
N LYS A 29 -11.95 -7.26 14.80
CA LYS A 29 -12.55 -8.44 15.42
C LYS A 29 -13.57 -9.13 14.51
N ASP A 30 -14.46 -8.38 13.88
CA ASP A 30 -15.61 -8.90 13.14
C ASP A 30 -15.23 -9.28 11.69
N VAL A 31 -14.35 -8.49 11.07
CA VAL A 31 -13.94 -8.67 9.67
C VAL A 31 -12.57 -9.35 9.55
N GLY A 32 -11.67 -9.11 10.48
CA GLY A 32 -10.30 -9.66 10.48
C GLY A 32 -9.25 -8.74 9.86
N CYS A 33 -9.65 -7.64 9.21
CA CYS A 33 -8.72 -6.65 8.65
C CYS A 33 -9.34 -5.25 8.66
N ALA A 34 -8.48 -4.22 8.65
CA ALA A 34 -8.87 -2.83 8.47
C ALA A 34 -7.72 -2.05 7.82
N ILE A 35 -8.03 -1.14 6.90
CA ILE A 35 -7.09 -0.18 6.33
C ILE A 35 -7.50 1.21 6.81
N ILE A 36 -6.75 1.75 7.76
CA ILE A 36 -7.03 3.03 8.40
C ILE A 36 -5.78 3.89 8.52
N GLY A 37 -5.99 5.17 8.76
CA GLY A 37 -4.94 6.10 9.12
C GLY A 37 -4.44 5.91 10.55
N GLN A 38 -3.32 6.55 10.85
CA GLN A 38 -2.81 6.59 12.21
C GLN A 38 -3.82 7.26 13.14
N THR A 39 -4.26 6.54 14.17
CA THR A 39 -5.09 7.12 15.22
C THR A 39 -4.27 8.10 16.07
N SER A 40 -4.94 9.09 16.68
CA SER A 40 -4.28 10.11 17.53
C SER A 40 -3.49 9.51 18.70
N ASN A 41 -3.86 8.31 19.13
CA ASN A 41 -3.27 7.62 20.28
C ASN A 41 -2.19 6.62 19.93
N LEU A 42 -1.97 6.36 18.62
CA LEU A 42 -0.92 5.46 18.18
C LEU A 42 0.38 6.25 17.95
N ALA A 43 1.41 5.96 18.76
CA ALA A 43 2.70 6.64 18.73
C ALA A 43 2.61 8.18 18.71
N PRO A 44 2.00 8.84 19.73
CA PRO A 44 1.78 10.29 19.73
C PRO A 44 3.08 11.09 19.71
N ALA A 45 4.15 10.57 20.30
CA ALA A 45 5.48 11.18 20.25
C ALA A 45 6.04 11.24 18.81
N ASP A 46 5.86 10.19 18.01
CA ASP A 46 6.27 10.17 16.61
C ASP A 46 5.52 11.23 15.79
N LYS A 47 4.21 11.35 16.00
CA LYS A 47 3.40 12.38 15.33
C LYS A 47 3.95 13.80 15.59
N LYS A 48 4.30 14.10 16.83
CA LYS A 48 4.87 15.40 17.22
C LYS A 48 6.27 15.61 16.65
N LEU A 49 7.13 14.58 16.71
CA LEU A 49 8.46 14.64 16.14
C LEU A 49 8.44 14.79 14.62
N TYR A 50 7.55 14.07 13.93
CA TYR A 50 7.43 14.13 12.49
C TYR A 50 7.01 15.52 12.00
N SER A 51 6.06 16.18 12.70
CA SER A 51 5.64 17.53 12.35
C SER A 51 6.77 18.58 12.46
N ILE A 52 7.72 18.37 13.37
CA ILE A 52 8.90 19.22 13.51
C ILE A 52 9.90 18.92 12.39
N ARG A 53 10.12 17.64 12.07
CA ARG A 53 11.05 17.18 11.01
C ARG A 53 10.68 17.74 9.64
N ASP A 54 9.40 17.82 9.35
CA ASP A 54 8.88 18.36 8.10
C ASP A 54 9.29 19.84 7.91
N VAL A 55 9.25 20.60 9.01
CA VAL A 55 9.62 22.02 9.00
C VAL A 55 11.14 22.25 8.94
N VAL A 56 11.93 21.41 9.61
CA VAL A 56 13.41 21.61 9.72
C VAL A 56 14.22 20.85 8.68
N GLY A 57 13.55 20.22 7.71
CA GLY A 57 14.22 19.54 6.59
C GLY A 57 15.02 18.30 6.96
N THR A 58 14.69 17.63 8.08
CA THR A 58 15.37 16.39 8.54
C THR A 58 14.61 15.11 8.20
N VAL A 59 13.72 15.16 7.22
CA VAL A 59 12.89 14.03 6.79
C VAL A 59 13.73 12.87 6.26
N GLU A 60 14.85 13.15 5.60
CA GLU A 60 15.73 12.14 4.97
C GLU A 60 16.69 11.42 5.94
N SER A 61 16.70 11.77 7.22
CA SER A 61 17.57 11.13 8.21
C SER A 61 17.21 9.65 8.41
N LEU A 62 18.10 8.74 8.05
CA LEU A 62 17.91 7.29 8.15
C LEU A 62 17.48 6.81 9.54
N PRO A 63 18.12 7.24 10.66
CA PRO A 63 17.67 6.86 12.00
C PRO A 63 16.26 7.35 12.32
N LEU A 64 15.91 8.57 11.88
CA LEU A 64 14.62 9.16 12.15
C LEU A 64 13.50 8.53 11.28
N ILE A 65 13.79 8.14 10.05
CA ILE A 65 12.88 7.35 9.22
C ILE A 65 12.60 6.00 9.88
N THR A 66 13.67 5.31 10.29
CA THR A 66 13.59 4.00 10.93
C THR A 66 12.74 4.05 12.20
N SER A 67 13.01 5.01 13.09
CA SER A 67 12.26 5.17 14.34
C SER A 67 10.78 5.53 14.10
N SER A 68 10.50 6.42 13.15
CA SER A 68 9.13 6.82 12.82
C SER A 68 8.31 5.67 12.24
N ILE A 69 8.87 4.85 11.36
CA ILE A 69 8.18 3.68 10.81
C ILE A 69 7.92 2.65 11.90
N LEU A 70 8.96 2.28 12.65
CA LEU A 70 8.89 1.15 13.59
C LEU A 70 8.13 1.49 14.88
N SER A 71 8.16 2.73 15.37
CA SER A 71 7.39 3.11 16.56
C SER A 71 5.90 2.80 16.41
N LYS A 72 5.33 3.08 15.23
CA LYS A 72 3.93 2.78 14.90
C LYS A 72 3.66 1.28 14.82
N LYS A 73 4.58 0.52 14.21
CA LYS A 73 4.44 -0.93 14.03
C LYS A 73 4.58 -1.68 15.35
N ILE A 74 5.52 -1.26 16.18
CA ILE A 74 5.72 -1.83 17.53
C ILE A 74 4.53 -1.48 18.44
N ALA A 75 4.07 -0.22 18.42
CA ALA A 75 2.91 0.21 19.19
C ALA A 75 1.61 -0.51 18.80
N SER A 76 1.52 -1.01 17.56
CA SER A 76 0.39 -1.83 17.09
C SER A 76 0.42 -3.28 17.57
N GLY A 77 1.48 -3.73 18.26
CA GLY A 77 1.60 -5.08 18.81
C GLY A 77 1.74 -6.18 17.75
N LEU A 78 2.38 -5.89 16.63
CA LEU A 78 2.55 -6.85 15.53
C LEU A 78 3.49 -7.98 15.93
N SER A 79 3.16 -9.20 15.51
CA SER A 79 4.03 -10.39 15.63
C SER A 79 4.98 -10.55 14.45
N SER A 80 4.61 -10.07 13.28
CA SER A 80 5.41 -10.14 12.05
C SER A 80 5.14 -8.92 11.16
N LEU A 81 6.16 -8.50 10.42
CA LEU A 81 6.12 -7.36 9.53
C LEU A 81 6.89 -7.67 8.24
N VAL A 82 6.29 -7.39 7.10
CA VAL A 82 6.98 -7.36 5.81
C VAL A 82 6.90 -5.94 5.27
N LEU A 83 8.05 -5.41 4.88
CA LEU A 83 8.20 -4.06 4.35
C LEU A 83 8.49 -4.12 2.85
N ASP A 84 7.71 -3.40 2.07
CA ASP A 84 7.99 -3.12 0.68
C ASP A 84 8.82 -1.83 0.58
N VAL A 85 10.11 -1.96 0.28
CA VAL A 85 11.04 -0.83 0.18
C VAL A 85 11.25 -0.49 -1.29
N LYS A 86 10.64 0.59 -1.73
CA LYS A 86 10.68 1.06 -3.11
C LYS A 86 12.04 1.63 -3.48
N VAL A 87 12.52 1.29 -4.68
CA VAL A 87 13.79 1.77 -5.26
C VAL A 87 13.55 2.30 -6.66
N GLY A 88 14.15 3.44 -6.98
CA GLY A 88 14.11 3.98 -8.33
C GLY A 88 13.65 5.43 -8.42
N ASN A 89 13.45 5.92 -9.63
CA ASN A 89 13.19 7.34 -9.88
C ASN A 89 11.84 7.84 -9.36
N GLY A 90 10.91 6.95 -9.04
CA GLY A 90 9.64 7.28 -8.38
C GLY A 90 9.72 7.22 -6.85
N SER A 91 10.83 6.78 -6.27
CA SER A 91 11.03 6.61 -4.83
C SER A 91 11.92 7.69 -4.23
N PHE A 92 11.84 7.89 -2.91
CA PHE A 92 12.86 8.62 -2.15
C PHE A 92 14.20 7.87 -2.13
N ASN A 93 14.19 6.52 -2.20
CA ASN A 93 15.39 5.70 -2.34
C ASN A 93 15.77 5.64 -3.83
N SER A 94 16.50 6.62 -4.32
CA SER A 94 16.86 6.72 -5.74
C SER A 94 17.82 5.63 -6.21
N THR A 95 18.60 5.04 -5.30
CA THR A 95 19.57 3.97 -5.57
C THR A 95 19.31 2.74 -4.72
N ILE A 96 19.83 1.60 -5.19
CA ILE A 96 19.71 0.32 -4.47
C ILE A 96 20.47 0.34 -3.13
N ASP A 97 21.55 1.07 -3.04
CA ASP A 97 22.37 1.13 -1.82
C ASP A 97 21.64 1.92 -0.72
N ILE A 98 21.02 3.05 -1.03
CA ILE A 98 20.17 3.81 -0.10
C ILE A 98 19.02 2.91 0.41
N ALA A 99 18.38 2.18 -0.48
CA ALA A 99 17.29 1.29 -0.11
C ALA A 99 17.76 0.10 0.77
N ARG A 100 18.94 -0.45 0.50
CA ARG A 100 19.55 -1.48 1.34
C ARG A 100 19.88 -0.98 2.74
N ASP A 101 20.46 0.22 2.84
CA ASP A 101 20.78 0.83 4.13
C ASP A 101 19.53 1.04 4.98
N LEU A 102 18.45 1.56 4.36
CA LEU A 102 17.16 1.70 5.02
C LEU A 102 16.59 0.34 5.44
N SER A 103 16.60 -0.65 4.55
CA SER A 103 16.10 -2.00 4.82
C SER A 103 16.86 -2.66 5.97
N ASN A 104 18.18 -2.59 5.94
CA ASN A 104 19.05 -3.14 6.99
C ASN A 104 18.79 -2.46 8.35
N SER A 105 18.63 -1.14 8.35
CA SER A 105 18.31 -0.37 9.55
C SER A 105 16.94 -0.81 10.13
N LEU A 106 15.90 -0.87 9.28
CA LEU A 106 14.56 -1.27 9.69
C LEU A 106 14.53 -2.69 10.26
N VAL A 107 15.10 -3.66 9.54
CA VAL A 107 15.12 -5.07 9.98
C VAL A 107 15.91 -5.24 11.28
N ARG A 108 17.09 -4.61 11.40
CA ARG A 108 17.92 -4.69 12.60
C ARG A 108 17.22 -4.10 13.82
N VAL A 109 16.61 -2.92 13.70
CA VAL A 109 15.93 -2.25 14.82
C VAL A 109 14.65 -2.98 15.20
N ALA A 110 13.86 -3.46 14.23
CA ALA A 110 12.67 -4.28 14.48
C ALA A 110 13.04 -5.56 15.26
N LYS A 111 14.08 -6.28 14.81
CA LYS A 111 14.59 -7.48 15.49
C LYS A 111 15.05 -7.17 16.91
N GLY A 112 15.74 -6.04 17.14
CA GLY A 112 16.15 -5.59 18.47
C GLY A 112 14.97 -5.29 19.39
N ALA A 113 13.82 -4.92 18.85
CA ALA A 113 12.57 -4.71 19.56
C ALA A 113 11.69 -5.98 19.68
N GLY A 114 12.18 -7.16 19.27
CA GLY A 114 11.43 -8.42 19.33
C GLY A 114 10.40 -8.62 18.21
N LEU A 115 10.37 -7.75 17.19
CA LEU A 115 9.46 -7.86 16.06
C LEU A 115 10.15 -8.59 14.91
N HIS A 116 9.56 -9.70 14.45
CA HIS A 116 10.02 -10.37 13.23
C HIS A 116 9.75 -9.48 12.01
N CYS A 117 10.78 -9.11 11.30
CA CYS A 117 10.69 -8.17 10.18
C CYS A 117 11.52 -8.62 8.99
N GLU A 118 10.91 -8.59 7.82
CA GLU A 118 11.58 -8.73 6.52
C GLU A 118 11.36 -7.49 5.67
N ALA A 119 12.31 -7.18 4.81
CA ALA A 119 12.22 -6.09 3.84
C ALA A 119 12.50 -6.62 2.44
N ILE A 120 11.58 -6.32 1.51
CA ILE A 120 11.69 -6.68 0.09
C ILE A 120 11.89 -5.40 -0.70
N LEU A 121 12.99 -5.35 -1.46
CA LEU A 121 13.28 -4.22 -2.33
C LEU A 121 12.51 -4.41 -3.64
N THR A 122 11.73 -3.41 -4.03
CA THR A 122 10.93 -3.45 -5.26
C THR A 122 11.20 -2.23 -6.13
N ASP A 123 11.15 -2.45 -7.45
CA ASP A 123 11.43 -1.40 -8.41
C ASP A 123 10.29 -0.38 -8.52
N MET A 124 10.64 0.91 -8.49
CA MET A 124 9.75 2.05 -8.70
C MET A 124 10.27 2.97 -9.84
N ASN A 125 10.89 2.40 -10.88
CA ASN A 125 11.22 3.13 -12.10
C ASN A 125 10.07 3.19 -13.10
N GLN A 126 8.92 2.64 -12.74
CA GLN A 126 7.68 2.65 -13.52
C GLN A 126 6.47 2.51 -12.58
N VAL A 127 5.29 2.78 -13.09
CA VAL A 127 4.01 2.54 -12.40
C VAL A 127 3.90 1.05 -12.07
N LEU A 128 3.38 0.71 -10.88
CA LEU A 128 3.31 -0.69 -10.42
C LEU A 128 2.34 -1.52 -11.27
N GLY A 129 1.12 -1.02 -11.47
CA GLY A 129 0.08 -1.63 -12.30
C GLY A 129 -0.12 -0.89 -13.61
N LYS A 130 -1.34 -0.88 -14.11
CA LYS A 130 -1.76 -0.19 -15.34
C LYS A 130 -2.36 1.18 -15.08
N SER A 131 -2.74 1.46 -13.85
CA SER A 131 -3.45 2.68 -13.44
C SER A 131 -2.57 3.56 -12.57
N ALA A 132 -2.78 4.86 -12.68
CA ALA A 132 -2.26 5.87 -11.78
C ALA A 132 -3.35 6.91 -11.51
N GLY A 133 -3.59 7.21 -10.22
CA GLY A 133 -4.70 8.04 -9.73
C GLY A 133 -5.56 7.29 -8.71
N HIS A 134 -6.05 8.00 -7.69
CA HIS A 134 -6.64 7.39 -6.49
C HIS A 134 -7.76 6.39 -6.81
N THR A 135 -8.78 6.85 -7.49
CA THR A 135 -9.95 6.06 -7.88
C THR A 135 -9.62 4.93 -8.84
N LEU A 136 -8.75 5.20 -9.84
CA LEU A 136 -8.38 4.20 -10.84
C LEU A 136 -7.56 3.07 -10.24
N GLU A 137 -6.70 3.36 -9.26
CA GLU A 137 -5.92 2.35 -8.56
C GLU A 137 -6.80 1.49 -7.65
N ILE A 138 -7.82 2.05 -6.99
CA ILE A 138 -8.83 1.26 -6.25
C ILE A 138 -9.60 0.34 -7.21
N LEU A 139 -10.00 0.83 -8.38
CA LEU A 139 -10.66 0.02 -9.39
C LEU A 139 -9.77 -1.13 -9.87
N GLU A 140 -8.49 -0.88 -10.11
CA GLU A 140 -7.53 -1.90 -10.48
C GLU A 140 -7.36 -2.96 -9.37
N CYS A 141 -7.29 -2.52 -8.10
CA CYS A 141 -7.27 -3.43 -6.96
C CYS A 141 -8.53 -4.28 -6.87
N ILE A 142 -9.72 -3.70 -7.08
CA ILE A 142 -10.99 -4.44 -7.09
C ILE A 142 -10.98 -5.49 -8.21
N LYS A 143 -10.57 -5.12 -9.43
CA LYS A 143 -10.46 -6.07 -10.55
C LYS A 143 -9.46 -7.20 -10.25
N TYR A 144 -8.35 -6.89 -9.59
CA TYR A 144 -7.37 -7.87 -9.18
C TYR A 144 -7.94 -8.88 -8.16
N ILE A 145 -8.55 -8.40 -7.06
CA ILE A 145 -9.10 -9.30 -6.02
C ILE A 145 -10.34 -10.07 -6.47
N LYS A 146 -11.08 -9.59 -7.48
CA LYS A 146 -12.17 -10.29 -8.17
C LYS A 146 -11.68 -11.33 -9.18
N ASN A 147 -10.38 -11.35 -9.47
CA ASN A 147 -9.79 -12.16 -10.54
C ASN A 147 -10.28 -11.79 -11.95
N ASP A 148 -10.79 -10.57 -12.15
CA ASP A 148 -11.27 -10.08 -13.43
C ASP A 148 -10.12 -9.62 -14.34
N PHE A 149 -9.09 -9.04 -13.73
CA PHE A 149 -7.89 -8.56 -14.43
C PHE A 149 -6.68 -8.57 -13.49
N LYS A 150 -5.55 -9.08 -14.00
CA LYS A 150 -4.28 -9.09 -13.28
C LYS A 150 -3.17 -8.50 -14.12
N ASP A 151 -2.55 -7.44 -13.63
CA ASP A 151 -1.24 -7.04 -14.12
C ASP A 151 -0.18 -7.97 -13.56
N HIS A 152 0.64 -8.56 -14.41
CA HIS A 152 1.65 -9.55 -14.01
C HIS A 152 2.65 -8.99 -12.98
N ARG A 153 3.05 -7.72 -13.11
CA ARG A 153 4.00 -7.09 -12.20
C ARG A 153 3.37 -6.81 -10.84
N LEU A 154 2.15 -6.28 -10.83
CA LEU A 154 1.37 -6.07 -9.60
C LEU A 154 1.14 -7.40 -8.88
N GLU A 155 0.70 -8.44 -9.59
CA GLU A 155 0.50 -9.78 -9.04
C GLU A 155 1.78 -10.35 -8.45
N LYS A 156 2.89 -10.30 -9.18
CA LYS A 156 4.19 -10.81 -8.72
C LYS A 156 4.63 -10.16 -7.41
N ILE A 157 4.60 -8.83 -7.34
CA ILE A 157 5.04 -8.09 -6.15
C ILE A 157 4.10 -8.36 -4.98
N THR A 158 2.78 -8.34 -5.20
CA THR A 158 1.78 -8.63 -4.18
C THR A 158 1.97 -10.03 -3.61
N ASN A 159 2.15 -11.02 -4.48
CA ASN A 159 2.35 -12.42 -4.06
C ASN A 159 3.66 -12.60 -3.29
N GLU A 160 4.75 -11.94 -3.69
CA GLU A 160 6.03 -11.99 -2.95
C GLU A 160 5.86 -11.44 -1.52
N LEU A 161 5.23 -10.28 -1.37
CA LEU A 161 5.01 -9.66 -0.06
C LEU A 161 4.12 -10.53 0.84
N ILE A 162 3.00 -11.03 0.31
CA ILE A 162 2.07 -11.86 1.07
C ILE A 162 2.69 -13.21 1.40
N SER A 163 3.37 -13.87 0.44
CA SER A 163 4.00 -15.17 0.68
C SER A 163 5.07 -15.08 1.76
N SER A 164 5.91 -14.03 1.76
CA SER A 164 6.89 -13.78 2.83
C SER A 164 6.19 -13.68 4.19
N LEU A 165 5.10 -12.92 4.28
CA LEU A 165 4.34 -12.79 5.53
C LEU A 165 3.74 -14.13 6.00
N LEU A 166 3.13 -14.90 5.08
CA LEU A 166 2.51 -16.19 5.41
C LEU A 166 3.55 -17.24 5.85
N VAL A 167 4.69 -17.31 5.16
CA VAL A 167 5.83 -18.17 5.56
C VAL A 167 6.28 -17.83 6.97
N ASN A 168 6.41 -16.56 7.29
CA ASN A 168 6.88 -16.10 8.59
C ASN A 168 5.89 -16.41 9.72
N ILE A 169 4.59 -16.24 9.48
CA ILE A 169 3.55 -16.44 10.50
C ILE A 169 3.23 -17.93 10.67
N TYR A 170 2.99 -18.65 9.58
CA TYR A 170 2.48 -20.03 9.62
C TYR A 170 3.56 -21.09 9.53
N LYS A 171 4.83 -20.70 9.28
CA LYS A 171 5.97 -21.63 9.11
C LYS A 171 5.75 -22.66 7.99
N ILE A 172 5.05 -22.25 6.95
CA ILE A 172 4.76 -23.05 5.75
C ILE A 172 5.79 -22.78 4.65
N SER A 173 5.82 -23.64 3.64
CA SER A 173 6.66 -23.41 2.46
C SER A 173 6.15 -22.22 1.62
N LYS A 174 7.04 -21.66 0.81
CA LYS A 174 6.67 -20.59 -0.12
C LYS A 174 5.63 -21.06 -1.14
N GLU A 175 5.72 -22.31 -1.59
CA GLU A 175 4.75 -22.92 -2.49
C GLU A 175 3.35 -23.02 -1.85
N GLU A 176 3.27 -23.50 -0.61
CA GLU A 176 2.01 -23.52 0.15
C GLU A 176 1.43 -22.12 0.34
N ALA A 177 2.29 -21.12 0.59
CA ALA A 177 1.85 -19.73 0.70
C ALA A 177 1.23 -19.23 -0.62
N TYR A 178 1.90 -19.48 -1.76
CA TYR A 178 1.35 -19.13 -3.08
C TYR A 178 0.03 -19.85 -3.37
N ASN A 179 -0.08 -21.14 -3.04
CA ASN A 179 -1.32 -21.88 -3.21
C ASN A 179 -2.47 -21.31 -2.38
N LYS A 180 -2.20 -20.86 -1.15
CA LYS A 180 -3.19 -20.18 -0.30
C LYS A 180 -3.64 -18.85 -0.91
N ILE A 181 -2.70 -18.03 -1.41
CA ILE A 181 -3.02 -16.76 -2.08
C ILE A 181 -3.92 -17.00 -3.29
N ASN A 182 -3.52 -17.90 -4.18
CA ASN A 182 -4.29 -18.22 -5.37
C ASN A 182 -5.69 -18.75 -5.03
N THR A 183 -5.79 -19.57 -3.99
CA THR A 183 -7.08 -20.12 -3.54
C THR A 183 -8.04 -19.00 -3.13
N VAL A 184 -7.61 -18.06 -2.29
CA VAL A 184 -8.52 -17.00 -1.77
C VAL A 184 -8.88 -15.95 -2.84
N ILE A 185 -8.02 -15.76 -3.83
CA ILE A 185 -8.34 -14.90 -5.00
C ILE A 185 -9.33 -15.62 -5.92
N ASN A 186 -9.06 -16.88 -6.27
CA ASN A 186 -9.86 -17.64 -7.26
C ASN A 186 -11.27 -17.97 -6.75
N ASN A 187 -11.44 -18.18 -5.45
CA ASN A 187 -12.76 -18.48 -4.86
C ASN A 187 -13.52 -17.23 -4.37
N GLY A 188 -12.97 -16.03 -4.58
CA GLY A 188 -13.60 -14.75 -4.25
C GLY A 188 -13.56 -14.35 -2.77
N LEU A 189 -12.95 -15.13 -1.88
CA LEU A 189 -12.88 -14.81 -0.44
C LEU A 189 -12.10 -13.51 -0.17
N ALA A 190 -11.09 -13.19 -0.97
CA ALA A 190 -10.36 -11.94 -0.83
C ALA A 190 -11.25 -10.74 -1.18
N ALA A 191 -12.04 -10.84 -2.24
CA ALA A 191 -12.99 -9.81 -2.65
C ALA A 191 -14.11 -9.62 -1.62
N GLU A 192 -14.72 -10.71 -1.13
CA GLU A 192 -15.72 -10.69 -0.06
C GLU A 192 -15.17 -10.00 1.19
N LYS A 193 -13.97 -10.34 1.62
CA LYS A 193 -13.32 -9.75 2.79
C LYS A 193 -13.09 -8.26 2.62
N PHE A 194 -12.67 -7.82 1.45
CA PHE A 194 -12.52 -6.41 1.12
C PHE A 194 -13.87 -5.66 1.18
N GLU A 195 -14.93 -6.20 0.60
CA GLU A 195 -16.27 -5.61 0.63
C GLU A 195 -16.80 -5.50 2.06
N MET A 196 -16.62 -6.54 2.89
CA MET A 196 -16.96 -6.50 4.32
C MET A 196 -16.22 -5.38 5.07
N MET A 197 -14.91 -5.23 4.82
CA MET A 197 -14.10 -4.18 5.42
C MET A 197 -14.58 -2.78 5.02
N VAL A 198 -14.83 -2.59 3.72
CA VAL A 198 -15.34 -1.31 3.20
C VAL A 198 -16.68 -0.95 3.83
N ALA A 199 -17.61 -1.89 3.88
CA ALA A 199 -18.93 -1.70 4.49
C ALA A 199 -18.83 -1.41 6.01
N ALA A 200 -17.96 -2.13 6.72
CA ALA A 200 -17.77 -1.94 8.17
C ALA A 200 -17.14 -0.59 8.53
N LEU A 201 -16.41 0.03 7.58
CA LEU A 201 -15.81 1.35 7.71
C LEU A 201 -16.64 2.46 7.04
N GLY A 202 -17.92 2.21 6.72
CA GLY A 202 -18.87 3.22 6.27
C GLY A 202 -19.01 3.40 4.77
N GLY A 203 -18.23 2.66 3.97
CA GLY A 203 -18.34 2.66 2.52
C GLY A 203 -19.53 1.81 2.00
N PRO A 204 -19.72 1.75 0.67
CA PRO A 204 -20.84 1.02 0.07
C PRO A 204 -20.73 -0.49 0.32
N ARG A 205 -21.88 -1.11 0.61
CA ARG A 205 -21.98 -2.56 0.86
C ARG A 205 -21.79 -3.41 -0.40
N ASN A 206 -21.91 -2.80 -1.56
CA ASN A 206 -21.84 -3.43 -2.88
C ASN A 206 -20.68 -2.86 -3.73
N ILE A 207 -19.58 -2.48 -3.09
CA ILE A 207 -18.47 -1.80 -3.74
C ILE A 207 -17.90 -2.59 -4.93
N LEU A 208 -17.89 -3.92 -4.85
CA LEU A 208 -17.39 -4.78 -5.93
C LEU A 208 -18.18 -4.67 -7.24
N SER A 209 -19.43 -4.22 -7.18
CA SER A 209 -20.32 -4.09 -8.33
C SER A 209 -20.66 -2.64 -8.68
N SER A 210 -20.61 -1.73 -7.72
CA SER A 210 -21.00 -0.33 -7.91
C SER A 210 -19.84 0.58 -8.27
N PHE A 211 -18.64 0.29 -7.80
CA PHE A 211 -17.50 1.21 -7.85
C PHE A 211 -17.17 1.70 -9.27
N GLU A 212 -17.18 0.82 -10.27
CA GLU A 212 -16.88 1.20 -11.66
C GLU A 212 -17.94 2.12 -12.26
N LYS A 213 -19.20 1.98 -11.83
CA LYS A 213 -20.33 2.78 -12.35
C LYS A 213 -20.38 4.18 -11.73
N ASP A 214 -20.00 4.27 -10.45
CA ASP A 214 -20.18 5.49 -9.66
C ASP A 214 -19.00 6.46 -9.80
N LEU A 215 -17.84 5.99 -10.26
CA LEU A 215 -16.55 6.70 -10.11
C LEU A 215 -15.95 7.27 -11.39
N ILE A 216 -16.46 6.92 -12.58
CA ILE A 216 -15.85 7.40 -13.83
C ILE A 216 -16.70 8.50 -14.45
N ASN A 217 -16.90 9.57 -13.71
CA ASN A 217 -17.53 10.77 -14.25
C ASN A 217 -16.48 11.86 -14.49
N THR A 218 -15.57 11.61 -15.42
CA THR A 218 -14.58 12.62 -15.84
C THR A 218 -15.17 13.47 -16.96
N SER A 219 -15.04 14.78 -16.85
CA SER A 219 -15.47 15.74 -17.87
C SER A 219 -14.64 15.68 -19.15
N VAL A 220 -13.42 15.17 -19.08
CA VAL A 220 -12.49 15.08 -20.21
C VAL A 220 -11.85 13.69 -20.25
N ARG A 221 -11.91 13.06 -21.43
CA ARG A 221 -11.12 11.88 -21.80
C ARG A 221 -10.31 12.20 -23.04
N LYS A 222 -9.01 11.92 -22.98
CA LYS A 222 -8.11 12.15 -24.11
C LYS A 222 -7.10 11.02 -24.22
N ASP A 223 -7.03 10.41 -25.39
CA ASP A 223 -5.99 9.44 -25.70
C ASP A 223 -4.67 10.16 -26.02
N VAL A 224 -3.57 9.62 -25.52
CA VAL A 224 -2.22 10.08 -25.83
C VAL A 224 -1.51 8.97 -26.59
N PHE A 225 -1.23 9.20 -27.86
CA PHE A 225 -0.58 8.24 -28.76
C PHE A 225 0.90 8.54 -28.90
N CYS A 226 1.69 7.47 -29.07
CA CYS A 226 3.07 7.61 -29.54
C CYS A 226 3.08 7.99 -31.02
N ASN A 227 3.99 8.92 -31.38
CA ASN A 227 4.14 9.36 -32.77
C ASN A 227 4.97 8.40 -33.65
N LYS A 228 5.56 7.37 -33.04
CA LYS A 228 6.41 6.37 -33.71
C LYS A 228 6.38 5.05 -32.96
N GLU A 229 6.65 3.96 -33.67
CA GLU A 229 6.91 2.67 -33.07
C GLU A 229 8.25 2.65 -32.33
N GLY A 230 8.32 1.88 -31.25
CA GLY A 230 9.53 1.77 -30.44
C GLY A 230 9.30 1.08 -29.12
N TRP A 231 10.33 1.08 -28.31
CA TRP A 231 10.31 0.56 -26.94
C TRP A 231 10.34 1.71 -25.94
N ILE A 232 9.65 1.54 -24.81
CA ILE A 232 9.75 2.48 -23.68
C ILE A 232 11.08 2.20 -22.99
N GLU A 233 12.03 3.12 -23.14
CA GLU A 233 13.35 3.01 -22.52
C GLU A 233 13.31 3.47 -21.05
N LYS A 234 12.56 4.54 -20.76
CA LYS A 234 12.49 5.13 -19.42
C LYS A 234 11.13 5.74 -19.15
N ILE A 235 10.67 5.60 -17.92
CA ILE A 235 9.47 6.25 -17.39
C ILE A 235 9.90 7.20 -16.26
N HIS A 236 9.55 8.47 -16.36
CA HIS A 236 9.77 9.46 -15.32
C HIS A 236 8.64 9.35 -14.27
N THR A 237 8.71 8.33 -13.43
CA THR A 237 7.62 7.94 -12.53
C THR A 237 7.27 9.04 -11.52
N ARG A 238 8.28 9.78 -11.03
CA ARG A 238 8.04 10.92 -10.14
C ARG A 238 7.26 12.04 -10.81
N GLU A 239 7.62 12.36 -12.05
CA GLU A 239 6.94 13.41 -12.83
C GLU A 239 5.48 13.01 -13.13
N LEU A 240 5.23 11.74 -13.47
CA LEU A 240 3.87 11.25 -13.60
C LEU A 240 3.05 11.46 -12.32
N GLY A 241 3.66 11.19 -11.15
CA GLY A 241 3.01 11.43 -9.86
C GLY A 241 2.70 12.92 -9.63
N LEU A 242 3.57 13.83 -10.01
CA LEU A 242 3.34 15.27 -9.91
C LEU A 242 2.22 15.74 -10.85
N ILE A 243 2.19 15.25 -12.08
CA ILE A 243 1.09 15.52 -13.03
C ILE A 243 -0.26 15.07 -12.46
N LEU A 244 -0.33 13.92 -11.80
CA LEU A 244 -1.56 13.46 -11.16
C LEU A 244 -2.05 14.41 -10.06
N ILE A 245 -1.14 15.02 -9.30
CA ILE A 245 -1.50 16.02 -8.29
C ILE A 245 -2.04 17.31 -8.94
N GLU A 246 -1.48 17.71 -10.07
CA GLU A 246 -1.94 18.89 -10.82
C GLU A 246 -3.30 18.67 -11.50
N LEU A 247 -3.61 17.45 -11.87
CA LEU A 247 -4.89 17.09 -12.49
C LEU A 247 -6.06 16.96 -11.48
N GLY A 248 -5.78 16.85 -10.18
CA GLY A 248 -6.76 16.78 -9.09
C GLY A 248 -6.96 15.37 -8.59
#